data_865d636e6b04f042ffb7901c0f0a2b5a
#
_entry.id   865d636e6b04f042ffb7901c0f0a2b5a
#
_cell.length_a   1.000
_cell.length_b   1.000
_cell.length_c   1.000
_cell.angle_alpha   90.00
_cell.angle_beta   90.00
_cell.angle_gamma   90.00
#
_symmetry.space_group_name_H-M   'P 1'
#
loop_
_entity.id
_entity.type
_entity.pdbx_description
1 polymer ?
#
loop_
_entity_poly.entity_id
_entity_poly.type
_entity_poly.pdbx_seq_one_letter_code
_entity_poly.pdbx_strand_id
1 'polypeptide(L)'
;MNILFLTMVSGLRNVSASGIYTDLMRKFRDEGHEVYIIYPNERRTGLATSIEVSDGVHCLGVRTLNVTKTSIIEKGIGQLLLEDLFMRAMNKYFSDVRFDLILYSTPPITFNKVIRAAKRRNPGAMTYLLLKDIFPQNAVDLGMMRKTGIKGFLYRIFRKKEKELYRISDFIGCMSPANVAYVLRHNPEVSVEKVEIAPNSYDVASPQPSPEGKGVRKALGLPTDVPIFIYGGNMGKPQGIPFLVECMKAVKDRTDCHFVIVGDGTEYPKLEAFVKECRPKAVSVFRRLPKEDYDKLADACDVGLIFLDYRFTIPNYPSRLLPYLMSRKPIIACTDPNCDTGSLAEQNGYGFYCPSNSVEAFVQTIDRMLASDIKQMGENGYQFFLDNYTTEHTFKAIMEHM
;
A
#
# COMPACT_ATOMS: atom_id res chain seq x y z
N MET A 1 -17.10 -0.95 22.09
CA MET A 1 -17.60 -0.03 21.03
C MET A 1 -17.83 -0.83 19.75
N ASN A 2 -18.75 -0.35 18.90
CA ASN A 2 -19.00 -0.94 17.60
C ASN A 2 -18.27 -0.12 16.52
N ILE A 3 -17.41 -0.77 15.77
CA ILE A 3 -16.54 -0.12 14.75
C ILE A 3 -16.98 -0.57 13.37
N LEU A 4 -17.33 0.39 12.50
CA LEU A 4 -17.62 0.14 11.09
C LEU A 4 -16.40 0.46 10.24
N PHE A 5 -15.88 -0.52 9.51
CA PHE A 5 -14.81 -0.30 8.53
C PHE A 5 -15.31 -0.44 7.10
N LEU A 6 -15.13 0.62 6.30
CA LEU A 6 -15.50 0.67 4.88
C LEU A 6 -14.24 0.64 4.01
N THR A 7 -14.14 -0.29 3.07
CA THR A 7 -12.98 -0.41 2.20
C THR A 7 -13.33 -0.94 0.80
N MET A 8 -12.47 -0.64 -0.18
CA MET A 8 -12.51 -1.26 -1.51
C MET A 8 -11.63 -2.50 -1.65
N VAL A 9 -10.91 -2.89 -0.62
CA VAL A 9 -10.08 -4.10 -0.66
C VAL A 9 -11.00 -5.31 -0.64
N SER A 10 -10.98 -6.09 -1.72
CA SER A 10 -11.70 -7.35 -1.82
C SER A 10 -10.97 -8.46 -1.03
N GLY A 11 -11.72 -9.48 -0.59
CA GLY A 11 -11.13 -10.66 0.03
C GLY A 11 -10.89 -10.54 1.54
N LEU A 12 -11.45 -9.54 2.21
CA LEU A 12 -11.43 -9.42 3.69
C LEU A 12 -12.37 -10.42 4.38
N ARG A 13 -12.69 -11.52 3.70
CA ARG A 13 -13.45 -12.63 4.24
C ARG A 13 -12.66 -13.43 5.27
N ASN A 14 -11.34 -13.53 5.06
CA ASN A 14 -10.42 -14.20 5.98
C ASN A 14 -9.64 -13.16 6.79
N VAL A 15 -10.16 -12.80 7.96
CA VAL A 15 -9.54 -11.82 8.85
C VAL A 15 -8.29 -12.38 9.54
N SER A 16 -8.15 -13.71 9.66
CA SER A 16 -6.97 -14.35 10.25
C SER A 16 -5.70 -14.21 9.38
N ALA A 17 -5.86 -13.93 8.08
CA ALA A 17 -4.72 -13.69 7.21
C ALA A 17 -4.03 -12.36 7.54
N SER A 18 -2.70 -12.35 7.60
CA SER A 18 -1.93 -11.12 7.84
C SER A 18 -2.09 -10.10 6.70
N GLY A 19 -2.31 -8.85 7.08
CA GLY A 19 -2.48 -7.73 6.17
C GLY A 19 -2.82 -6.43 6.90
N ILE A 20 -2.50 -5.30 6.27
CA ILE A 20 -2.62 -3.96 6.89
C ILE A 20 -4.01 -3.62 7.47
N TYR A 21 -5.07 -4.22 6.94
CA TYR A 21 -6.43 -4.00 7.46
C TYR A 21 -6.88 -5.12 8.37
N THR A 22 -6.57 -6.36 8.03
CA THR A 22 -6.94 -7.52 8.85
C THR A 22 -6.27 -7.48 10.20
N ASP A 23 -4.98 -7.13 10.25
CA ASP A 23 -4.23 -7.00 11.50
C ASP A 23 -4.83 -5.88 12.37
N LEU A 24 -5.14 -4.72 11.81
CA LEU A 24 -5.77 -3.62 12.54
C LEU A 24 -7.18 -3.99 13.04
N MET A 25 -7.97 -4.71 12.23
CA MET A 25 -9.31 -5.14 12.65
C MET A 25 -9.25 -6.19 13.76
N ARG A 26 -8.27 -7.12 13.70
CA ARG A 26 -8.02 -8.05 14.83
C ARG A 26 -7.61 -7.30 16.09
N LYS A 27 -6.74 -6.29 15.97
CA LYS A 27 -6.33 -5.48 17.14
C LYS A 27 -7.53 -4.81 17.79
N PHE A 28 -8.45 -4.22 17.05
CA PHE A 28 -9.69 -3.68 17.62
C PHE A 28 -10.53 -4.77 18.34
N ARG A 29 -10.70 -5.94 17.73
CA ARG A 29 -11.41 -7.07 18.34
C ARG A 29 -10.74 -7.51 19.64
N ASP A 30 -9.42 -7.65 19.64
CA ASP A 30 -8.65 -8.15 20.80
C ASP A 30 -8.70 -7.16 21.98
N GLU A 31 -8.90 -5.87 21.70
CA GLU A 31 -9.17 -4.83 22.69
C GLU A 31 -10.66 -4.76 23.13
N GLY A 32 -11.46 -5.76 22.77
CA GLY A 32 -12.83 -5.91 23.22
C GLY A 32 -13.87 -5.07 22.45
N HIS A 33 -13.56 -4.68 21.21
CA HIS A 33 -14.50 -3.96 20.34
C HIS A 33 -15.20 -4.92 19.37
N GLU A 34 -16.46 -4.61 19.06
CA GLU A 34 -17.21 -5.30 18.01
C GLU A 34 -16.88 -4.68 16.64
N VAL A 35 -16.34 -5.47 15.72
CA VAL A 35 -15.84 -4.99 14.44
C VAL A 35 -16.72 -5.46 13.29
N TYR A 36 -17.11 -4.52 12.43
CA TYR A 36 -17.97 -4.71 11.26
C TYR A 36 -17.26 -4.19 10.02
N ILE A 37 -17.01 -5.04 9.03
CA ILE A 37 -16.35 -4.67 7.77
C ILE A 37 -17.35 -4.73 6.63
N ILE A 38 -17.37 -3.70 5.77
CA ILE A 38 -18.06 -3.74 4.47
C ILE A 38 -17.02 -3.64 3.36
N TYR A 39 -17.00 -4.65 2.48
CA TYR A 39 -16.06 -4.74 1.37
C TYR A 39 -16.74 -5.29 0.08
N PRO A 40 -16.16 -5.07 -1.12
CA PRO A 40 -16.76 -5.55 -2.36
C PRO A 40 -16.47 -7.03 -2.62
N ASN A 41 -17.54 -7.79 -2.95
CA ASN A 41 -17.45 -9.06 -3.67
C ASN A 41 -17.60 -8.75 -5.16
N GLU A 42 -16.49 -8.62 -5.87
CA GLU A 42 -16.51 -8.28 -7.30
C GLU A 42 -17.20 -9.40 -8.11
N ARG A 43 -17.97 -9.02 -9.13
CA ARG A 43 -18.75 -9.96 -9.98
C ARG A 43 -17.96 -11.17 -10.44
N ARG A 44 -16.66 -11.00 -10.77
CA ARG A 44 -15.78 -12.09 -11.20
C ARG A 44 -15.55 -13.17 -10.14
N THR A 45 -15.81 -12.89 -8.85
CA THR A 45 -15.67 -13.89 -7.78
C THR A 45 -16.86 -14.86 -7.73
N GLY A 46 -17.98 -14.53 -8.38
CA GLY A 46 -19.22 -15.30 -8.31
C GLY A 46 -19.96 -15.20 -6.97
N LEU A 47 -19.41 -14.50 -5.98
CA LEU A 47 -19.97 -14.42 -4.63
C LEU A 47 -21.18 -13.46 -4.59
N ALA A 48 -22.23 -13.87 -3.89
CA ALA A 48 -23.39 -13.04 -3.57
C ALA A 48 -23.06 -12.06 -2.41
N THR A 49 -23.98 -11.12 -2.16
CA THR A 49 -23.93 -10.33 -0.92
C THR A 49 -24.27 -11.23 0.26
N SER A 50 -23.33 -11.36 1.20
CA SER A 50 -23.46 -12.19 2.40
C SER A 50 -22.70 -11.59 3.57
N ILE A 51 -23.18 -11.88 4.77
CA ILE A 51 -22.48 -11.59 6.00
C ILE A 51 -21.93 -12.90 6.57
N GLU A 52 -20.71 -12.86 7.09
CA GLU A 52 -20.04 -13.97 7.75
C GLU A 52 -19.29 -13.42 8.96
N VAL A 53 -19.12 -14.25 9.97
CA VAL A 53 -18.22 -13.95 11.08
C VAL A 53 -16.91 -14.70 10.85
N SER A 54 -15.83 -13.95 10.75
CA SER A 54 -14.48 -14.49 10.56
C SER A 54 -13.61 -14.01 11.71
N ASP A 55 -13.13 -14.93 12.51
CA ASP A 55 -12.26 -14.63 13.65
C ASP A 55 -12.84 -13.53 14.57
N GLY A 56 -14.14 -13.64 14.91
CA GLY A 56 -14.85 -12.66 15.74
C GLY A 56 -15.23 -11.34 15.06
N VAL A 57 -14.91 -11.15 13.78
CA VAL A 57 -15.22 -9.94 13.01
C VAL A 57 -16.38 -10.18 12.05
N HIS A 58 -17.35 -9.26 12.02
CA HIS A 58 -18.52 -9.30 11.13
C HIS A 58 -18.15 -8.80 9.72
N CYS A 59 -18.03 -9.69 8.76
CA CYS A 59 -17.57 -9.44 7.40
C CYS A 59 -18.75 -9.43 6.41
N LEU A 60 -19.18 -8.25 5.97
CA LEU A 60 -20.23 -8.06 4.99
C LEU A 60 -19.62 -7.87 3.59
N GLY A 61 -19.57 -8.95 2.81
CA GLY A 61 -19.18 -8.91 1.40
C GLY A 61 -20.35 -8.47 0.53
N VAL A 62 -20.23 -7.36 -0.17
CA VAL A 62 -21.28 -6.79 -1.02
C VAL A 62 -21.02 -7.08 -2.48
N ARG A 63 -21.93 -7.77 -3.18
CA ARG A 63 -21.80 -8.02 -4.62
C ARG A 63 -21.79 -6.71 -5.41
N THR A 64 -20.70 -6.49 -6.16
CA THR A 64 -20.47 -5.30 -6.97
C THR A 64 -20.13 -5.67 -8.42
N LEU A 65 -20.10 -4.71 -9.34
CA LEU A 65 -19.38 -4.84 -10.59
C LEU A 65 -17.87 -4.97 -10.31
N ASN A 66 -17.10 -5.37 -11.34
CA ASN A 66 -15.66 -5.38 -11.18
C ASN A 66 -15.14 -3.94 -11.09
N VAL A 67 -14.38 -3.63 -10.04
CA VAL A 67 -13.78 -2.30 -9.79
C VAL A 67 -12.26 -2.31 -9.89
N THR A 68 -11.68 -3.52 -9.98
CA THR A 68 -10.25 -3.74 -10.21
C THR A 68 -10.05 -4.66 -11.41
N LYS A 69 -8.92 -4.55 -12.13
CA LYS A 69 -8.55 -5.42 -13.28
C LYS A 69 -9.70 -5.64 -14.29
N THR A 70 -10.36 -4.56 -14.70
CA THR A 70 -11.49 -4.58 -15.62
C THR A 70 -11.42 -3.40 -16.60
N SER A 71 -12.34 -3.33 -17.56
CA SER A 71 -12.42 -2.21 -18.50
C SER A 71 -12.66 -0.88 -17.79
N ILE A 72 -12.21 0.22 -18.38
CA ILE A 72 -12.39 1.57 -17.82
C ILE A 72 -13.87 1.89 -17.63
N ILE A 73 -14.73 1.43 -18.53
CA ILE A 73 -16.18 1.67 -18.47
C ILE A 73 -16.78 0.93 -17.29
N GLU A 74 -16.53 -0.38 -17.16
CA GLU A 74 -17.05 -1.16 -16.03
C GLU A 74 -16.54 -0.65 -14.69
N LYS A 75 -15.25 -0.29 -14.61
CA LYS A 75 -14.66 0.31 -13.43
C LYS A 75 -15.37 1.61 -13.03
N GLY A 76 -15.63 2.50 -14.00
CA GLY A 76 -16.31 3.77 -13.76
C GLY A 76 -17.74 3.57 -13.24
N ILE A 77 -18.53 2.73 -13.89
CA ILE A 77 -19.89 2.41 -13.47
C ILE A 77 -19.88 1.71 -12.10
N GLY A 78 -18.99 0.75 -11.90
CA GLY A 78 -18.85 0.03 -10.64
C GLY A 78 -18.55 0.97 -9.46
N GLN A 79 -17.67 1.94 -9.65
CA GLN A 79 -17.36 2.95 -8.62
C GLN A 79 -18.53 3.90 -8.32
N LEU A 80 -19.34 4.24 -9.33
CA LEU A 80 -20.54 5.08 -9.12
C LEU A 80 -21.64 4.34 -8.34
N LEU A 81 -21.81 3.05 -8.58
CA LEU A 81 -22.84 2.23 -7.92
C LEU A 81 -22.41 1.76 -6.52
N LEU A 82 -21.12 1.77 -6.23
CA LEU A 82 -20.54 1.18 -5.02
C LEU A 82 -21.16 1.76 -3.73
N GLU A 83 -21.31 3.07 -3.65
CA GLU A 83 -21.87 3.73 -2.47
C GLU A 83 -23.32 3.30 -2.20
N ASP A 84 -24.15 3.25 -3.25
CA ASP A 84 -25.56 2.88 -3.12
C ASP A 84 -25.70 1.39 -2.74
N LEU A 85 -24.86 0.53 -3.27
CA LEU A 85 -24.82 -0.89 -2.91
C LEU A 85 -24.40 -1.08 -1.45
N PHE A 86 -23.36 -0.38 -1.00
CA PHE A 86 -22.90 -0.42 0.39
C PHE A 86 -23.95 0.12 1.35
N MET A 87 -24.61 1.25 1.02
CA MET A 87 -25.70 1.79 1.85
C MET A 87 -26.86 0.81 2.00
N ARG A 88 -27.29 0.18 0.89
CA ARG A 88 -28.38 -0.82 0.92
C ARG A 88 -27.99 -2.02 1.77
N ALA A 89 -26.76 -2.52 1.60
CA ALA A 89 -26.25 -3.66 2.37
C ALA A 89 -26.14 -3.31 3.85
N MET A 90 -25.56 -2.16 4.21
CA MET A 90 -25.48 -1.67 5.58
C MET A 90 -26.85 -1.56 6.23
N ASN A 91 -27.83 -0.98 5.52
CA ASN A 91 -29.19 -0.82 6.03
C ASN A 91 -29.93 -2.17 6.22
N LYS A 92 -29.61 -3.17 5.38
CA LYS A 92 -30.23 -4.50 5.47
C LYS A 92 -29.61 -5.37 6.56
N TYR A 93 -28.29 -5.39 6.66
CA TYR A 93 -27.58 -6.35 7.51
C TYR A 93 -27.14 -5.79 8.86
N PHE A 94 -27.04 -4.45 8.98
CA PHE A 94 -26.63 -3.74 10.20
C PHE A 94 -27.67 -2.72 10.65
N SER A 95 -28.99 -2.99 10.40
CA SER A 95 -30.09 -2.11 10.78
C SER A 95 -30.10 -1.75 12.26
N ASP A 96 -29.83 -2.75 13.10
CA ASP A 96 -29.95 -2.67 14.56
C ASP A 96 -28.64 -2.34 15.26
N VAL A 97 -27.53 -2.24 14.48
CA VAL A 97 -26.21 -1.89 15.01
C VAL A 97 -26.04 -0.38 15.09
N ARG A 98 -25.59 0.10 16.25
CA ARG A 98 -25.16 1.49 16.45
C ARG A 98 -23.64 1.51 16.47
N PHE A 99 -23.05 2.35 15.60
CA PHE A 99 -21.61 2.48 15.48
C PHE A 99 -21.09 3.67 16.30
N ASP A 100 -19.95 3.48 16.94
CA ASP A 100 -19.23 4.50 17.70
C ASP A 100 -18.09 5.10 16.85
N LEU A 101 -17.47 4.27 15.99
CA LEU A 101 -16.42 4.66 15.05
C LEU A 101 -16.78 4.23 13.63
N ILE A 102 -16.66 5.15 12.66
CA ILE A 102 -16.78 4.91 11.22
C ILE A 102 -15.39 5.12 10.61
N LEU A 103 -14.69 4.02 10.39
CA LEU A 103 -13.35 3.97 9.82
C LEU A 103 -13.44 3.67 8.33
N TYR A 104 -12.66 4.35 7.50
CA TYR A 104 -12.64 4.12 6.05
C TYR A 104 -11.29 4.47 5.45
N SER A 105 -10.96 3.84 4.32
CA SER A 105 -9.66 4.01 3.68
C SER A 105 -9.78 4.56 2.25
N THR A 106 -8.75 5.26 1.80
CA THR A 106 -8.55 5.56 0.38
C THR A 106 -7.62 4.52 -0.26
N PRO A 107 -7.81 4.21 -1.58
CA PRO A 107 -9.01 4.44 -2.38
C PRO A 107 -10.20 3.63 -1.87
N PRO A 108 -11.46 4.08 -2.12
CA PRO A 108 -11.88 5.12 -3.03
C PRO A 108 -12.09 6.46 -2.33
N ILE A 109 -12.06 7.55 -3.08
CA ILE A 109 -12.51 8.86 -2.57
C ILE A 109 -14.02 9.07 -2.72
N THR A 110 -14.75 8.04 -3.10
CA THR A 110 -16.19 8.11 -3.44
C THR A 110 -17.11 7.57 -2.35
N PHE A 111 -16.63 7.35 -1.12
CA PHE A 111 -17.47 6.87 0.00
C PHE A 111 -18.29 7.97 0.71
N ASN A 112 -18.35 9.17 0.16
CA ASN A 112 -18.97 10.33 0.84
C ASN A 112 -20.44 10.09 1.22
N LYS A 113 -21.23 9.45 0.34
CA LYS A 113 -22.66 9.18 0.60
C LYS A 113 -22.84 8.12 1.69
N VAL A 114 -22.08 7.01 1.64
CA VAL A 114 -22.22 5.93 2.60
C VAL A 114 -21.73 6.36 3.99
N ILE A 115 -20.65 7.14 4.09
CA ILE A 115 -20.16 7.71 5.34
C ILE A 115 -21.20 8.64 5.95
N ARG A 116 -21.78 9.56 5.16
CA ARG A 116 -22.86 10.46 5.61
C ARG A 116 -24.11 9.70 6.04
N ALA A 117 -24.47 8.61 5.35
CA ALA A 117 -25.58 7.77 5.74
C ALA A 117 -25.32 7.07 7.07
N ALA A 118 -24.11 6.52 7.25
CA ALA A 118 -23.70 5.92 8.51
C ALA A 118 -23.69 6.95 9.65
N LYS A 119 -23.09 8.14 9.45
CA LYS A 119 -23.06 9.23 10.45
C LYS A 119 -24.47 9.74 10.83
N ARG A 120 -25.38 9.88 9.85
CA ARG A 120 -26.78 10.28 10.16
C ARG A 120 -27.51 9.27 11.05
N ARG A 121 -27.24 7.98 10.89
CA ARG A 121 -27.80 6.93 11.77
C ARG A 121 -27.11 6.87 13.14
N ASN A 122 -25.89 7.37 13.22
CA ASN A 122 -25.05 7.36 14.41
C ASN A 122 -24.45 8.77 14.63
N PRO A 123 -25.24 9.75 15.08
CA PRO A 123 -24.78 11.15 15.16
C PRO A 123 -23.57 11.36 16.07
N GLY A 124 -23.43 10.52 17.12
CA GLY A 124 -22.28 10.53 18.03
C GLY A 124 -21.02 9.81 17.50
N ALA A 125 -21.14 9.01 16.42
CA ALA A 125 -20.00 8.24 15.93
C ALA A 125 -18.88 9.15 15.42
N MET A 126 -17.64 8.87 15.76
CA MET A 126 -16.47 9.50 15.16
C MET A 126 -16.24 8.99 13.74
N THR A 127 -15.78 9.85 12.84
CA THR A 127 -15.39 9.49 11.46
C THR A 127 -13.89 9.63 11.27
N TYR A 128 -13.21 8.54 10.90
CA TYR A 128 -11.76 8.52 10.75
C TYR A 128 -11.36 8.02 9.36
N LEU A 129 -10.60 8.84 8.65
CA LEU A 129 -10.07 8.54 7.32
C LEU A 129 -8.64 7.98 7.42
N LEU A 130 -8.43 6.75 6.97
CA LEU A 130 -7.10 6.21 6.68
C LEU A 130 -6.69 6.66 5.26
N LEU A 131 -5.94 7.75 5.16
CA LEU A 131 -5.52 8.33 3.88
C LEU A 131 -4.28 7.59 3.35
N LYS A 132 -4.51 6.55 2.54
CA LYS A 132 -3.44 5.70 1.99
C LYS A 132 -3.02 6.09 0.57
N ASP A 133 -3.79 6.92 -0.12
CA ASP A 133 -3.51 7.40 -1.48
C ASP A 133 -4.10 8.80 -1.68
N ILE A 134 -3.38 9.66 -2.39
CA ILE A 134 -3.78 11.04 -2.69
C ILE A 134 -4.24 11.10 -4.14
N PHE A 135 -5.52 10.83 -4.36
CA PHE A 135 -6.18 10.91 -5.65
C PHE A 135 -7.13 12.13 -5.66
N PRO A 136 -7.21 12.92 -6.75
CA PRO A 136 -6.83 12.61 -8.13
C PRO A 136 -5.42 13.09 -8.57
N GLN A 137 -4.63 13.68 -7.68
CA GLN A 137 -3.35 14.25 -8.07
C GLN A 137 -2.37 13.19 -8.59
N ASN A 138 -2.32 12.00 -7.99
CA ASN A 138 -1.50 10.88 -8.48
C ASN A 138 -1.79 10.53 -9.95
N ALA A 139 -3.06 10.58 -10.37
CA ALA A 139 -3.45 10.33 -11.76
C ALA A 139 -3.02 11.45 -12.71
N VAL A 140 -2.94 12.70 -12.23
CA VAL A 140 -2.41 13.82 -13.00
C VAL A 140 -0.91 13.66 -13.22
N ASP A 141 -0.17 13.35 -12.16
CA ASP A 141 1.28 13.20 -12.19
C ASP A 141 1.72 12.12 -13.18
N LEU A 142 0.96 11.03 -13.25
CA LEU A 142 1.20 9.91 -14.19
C LEU A 142 0.63 10.15 -15.60
N GLY A 143 0.10 11.34 -15.89
CA GLY A 143 -0.48 11.68 -17.19
C GLY A 143 -1.78 10.95 -17.55
N MET A 144 -2.40 10.26 -16.59
CA MET A 144 -3.69 9.57 -16.77
C MET A 144 -4.87 10.54 -16.72
N MET A 145 -4.69 11.71 -16.08
CA MET A 145 -5.68 12.78 -15.96
C MET A 145 -5.02 14.14 -16.28
N ARG A 146 -5.83 15.15 -16.62
CA ARG A 146 -5.36 16.51 -16.84
C ARG A 146 -6.19 17.49 -16.00
N LYS A 147 -5.57 18.60 -15.56
CA LYS A 147 -6.27 19.65 -14.81
C LYS A 147 -7.09 20.61 -15.69
N THR A 148 -6.81 20.63 -17.00
CA THR A 148 -7.40 21.56 -17.99
C THR A 148 -8.14 20.81 -19.10
N GLY A 149 -8.92 21.54 -19.91
CA GLY A 149 -9.73 20.98 -20.99
C GLY A 149 -10.87 20.08 -20.51
N ILE A 150 -11.41 19.25 -21.43
CA ILE A 150 -12.51 18.31 -21.14
C ILE A 150 -12.12 17.32 -20.02
N LYS A 151 -10.87 16.82 -20.05
CA LYS A 151 -10.34 15.94 -18.99
C LYS A 151 -10.19 16.64 -17.64
N GLY A 152 -10.06 17.97 -17.63
CA GLY A 152 -10.05 18.80 -16.42
C GLY A 152 -11.38 18.86 -15.69
N PHE A 153 -12.52 18.64 -16.38
CA PHE A 153 -13.82 18.53 -15.74
C PHE A 153 -13.88 17.32 -14.79
N LEU A 154 -13.39 16.17 -15.25
CA LEU A 154 -13.33 14.96 -14.42
C LEU A 154 -12.40 15.14 -13.20
N TYR A 155 -11.25 15.79 -13.40
CA TYR A 155 -10.36 16.16 -12.29
C TYR A 155 -11.09 17.00 -11.23
N ARG A 156 -11.83 18.04 -11.65
CA ARG A 156 -12.58 18.91 -10.71
C ARG A 156 -13.64 18.14 -9.92
N ILE A 157 -14.33 17.20 -10.56
CA ILE A 157 -15.31 16.32 -9.88
C ILE A 157 -14.63 15.51 -8.79
N PHE A 158 -13.54 14.82 -9.12
CA PHE A 158 -12.82 14.00 -8.14
C PHE A 158 -12.16 14.84 -7.05
N ARG A 159 -11.59 15.98 -7.40
CA ARG A 159 -11.01 16.89 -6.42
C ARG A 159 -12.07 17.42 -5.44
N LYS A 160 -13.29 17.72 -5.92
CA LYS A 160 -14.41 18.08 -5.05
C LYS A 160 -14.80 16.95 -4.11
N LYS A 161 -14.81 15.71 -4.60
CA LYS A 161 -15.09 14.51 -3.76
C LYS A 161 -14.02 14.28 -2.71
N GLU A 162 -12.76 14.44 -3.05
CA GLU A 162 -11.64 14.36 -2.12
C GLU A 162 -11.75 15.43 -1.02
N LYS A 163 -11.95 16.68 -1.38
CA LYS A 163 -12.16 17.77 -0.40
C LYS A 163 -13.38 17.52 0.49
N GLU A 164 -14.46 16.99 -0.09
CA GLU A 164 -15.63 16.60 0.68
C GLU A 164 -15.33 15.48 1.67
N LEU A 165 -14.53 14.48 1.25
CA LEU A 165 -14.10 13.38 2.12
C LEU A 165 -13.33 13.93 3.32
N TYR A 166 -12.35 14.82 3.11
CA TYR A 166 -11.62 15.48 4.18
C TYR A 166 -12.52 16.29 5.12
N ARG A 167 -13.51 16.99 4.55
CA ARG A 167 -14.45 17.81 5.34
C ARG A 167 -15.36 16.99 6.25
N ILE A 168 -15.83 15.81 5.79
CA ILE A 168 -16.72 14.94 6.57
C ILE A 168 -15.99 14.02 7.54
N SER A 169 -14.65 13.96 7.47
CA SER A 169 -13.82 13.24 8.42
C SER A 169 -13.61 14.11 9.66
N ASP A 170 -13.79 13.54 10.83
CA ASP A 170 -13.40 14.18 12.08
C ASP A 170 -11.86 14.16 12.20
N PHE A 171 -11.20 13.04 11.81
CA PHE A 171 -9.75 12.90 11.75
C PHE A 171 -9.27 12.26 10.45
N ILE A 172 -8.02 12.54 10.08
CA ILE A 172 -7.35 12.06 8.86
C ILE A 172 -5.97 11.52 9.22
N GLY A 173 -5.84 10.19 9.21
CA GLY A 173 -4.58 9.50 9.43
C GLY A 173 -3.79 9.34 8.12
N CYS A 174 -2.64 9.98 8.04
CA CYS A 174 -1.72 9.98 6.91
C CYS A 174 -0.62 8.93 7.06
N MET A 175 0.05 8.60 5.96
CA MET A 175 1.08 7.56 5.92
C MET A 175 2.43 8.01 6.49
N SER A 176 2.75 9.30 6.40
CA SER A 176 4.06 9.85 6.78
C SER A 176 3.99 11.36 7.04
N PRO A 177 5.04 11.96 7.62
CA PRO A 177 5.14 13.42 7.79
C PRO A 177 4.97 14.19 6.47
N ALA A 178 5.52 13.71 5.36
CA ALA A 178 5.37 14.35 4.06
C ALA A 178 3.91 14.33 3.58
N ASN A 179 3.16 13.25 3.86
CA ASN A 179 1.72 13.20 3.56
C ASN A 179 0.93 14.24 4.37
N VAL A 180 1.20 14.37 5.68
CA VAL A 180 0.57 15.39 6.54
C VAL A 180 0.83 16.78 5.97
N ALA A 181 2.10 17.11 5.70
CA ALA A 181 2.49 18.40 5.14
C ALA A 181 1.83 18.69 3.78
N TYR A 182 1.71 17.66 2.93
CA TYR A 182 1.04 17.79 1.63
C TYR A 182 -0.45 18.08 1.79
N VAL A 183 -1.16 17.32 2.64
CA VAL A 183 -2.61 17.52 2.87
C VAL A 183 -2.88 18.92 3.36
N LEU A 184 -2.17 19.40 4.36
CA LEU A 184 -2.36 20.75 4.94
C LEU A 184 -2.03 21.86 3.94
N ARG A 185 -0.93 21.71 3.18
CA ARG A 185 -0.53 22.70 2.17
C ARG A 185 -1.57 22.85 1.05
N HIS A 186 -2.18 21.75 0.60
CA HIS A 186 -3.07 21.74 -0.55
C HIS A 186 -4.56 21.82 -0.18
N ASN A 187 -4.88 21.83 1.11
CA ASN A 187 -6.23 21.95 1.65
C ASN A 187 -6.23 22.87 2.88
N PRO A 188 -6.02 24.19 2.70
CA PRO A 188 -5.94 25.13 3.82
C PRO A 188 -7.23 25.24 4.63
N GLU A 189 -8.34 24.69 4.11
CA GLU A 189 -9.61 24.55 4.81
C GLU A 189 -9.64 23.40 5.83
N VAL A 190 -8.65 22.52 5.83
CA VAL A 190 -8.54 21.41 6.80
C VAL A 190 -7.70 21.89 8.00
N SER A 191 -8.28 21.79 9.19
CA SER A 191 -7.57 22.13 10.44
C SER A 191 -6.38 21.20 10.65
N VAL A 192 -5.27 21.74 11.13
CA VAL A 192 -4.06 20.99 11.46
C VAL A 192 -4.32 19.89 12.51
N GLU A 193 -5.21 20.17 13.46
CA GLU A 193 -5.59 19.25 14.55
C GLU A 193 -6.33 17.99 14.06
N LYS A 194 -6.82 18.01 12.82
CA LYS A 194 -7.50 16.86 12.20
C LYS A 194 -6.55 15.90 11.49
N VAL A 195 -5.32 16.31 11.24
CA VAL A 195 -4.40 15.56 10.35
C VAL A 195 -3.22 15.05 11.16
N GLU A 196 -3.06 13.76 11.19
CA GLU A 196 -2.05 13.09 11.99
C GLU A 196 -1.39 11.94 11.24
N ILE A 197 -0.41 11.29 11.87
CA ILE A 197 0.25 10.11 11.31
C ILE A 197 -0.45 8.85 11.83
N ALA A 198 -1.11 8.11 10.93
CA ALA A 198 -1.64 6.77 11.17
C ALA A 198 -1.29 5.90 9.96
N PRO A 199 -0.06 5.37 9.91
CA PRO A 199 0.46 4.70 8.73
C PRO A 199 -0.19 3.31 8.52
N ASN A 200 0.11 2.66 7.41
CA ASN A 200 -0.09 1.22 7.32
C ASN A 200 0.73 0.53 8.42
N SER A 201 0.18 -0.51 8.98
CA SER A 201 0.81 -1.23 10.08
C SER A 201 0.59 -2.72 9.97
N TYR A 202 1.42 -3.49 10.65
CA TYR A 202 1.31 -4.95 10.74
C TYR A 202 1.47 -5.40 12.19
N ASP A 203 0.88 -6.55 12.50
CA ASP A 203 1.17 -7.22 13.77
C ASP A 203 2.64 -7.63 13.81
N VAL A 204 3.23 -7.58 15.01
CA VAL A 204 4.57 -8.09 15.25
C VAL A 204 4.52 -9.62 15.21
N ALA A 205 4.47 -10.20 14.02
CA ALA A 205 4.81 -11.60 13.88
C ALA A 205 6.32 -11.72 14.05
N SER A 206 6.76 -12.60 14.93
CA SER A 206 8.20 -12.91 15.02
C SER A 206 8.64 -13.43 13.65
N PRO A 207 9.44 -12.67 12.89
CA PRO A 207 10.00 -13.21 11.67
C PRO A 207 10.93 -14.34 12.12
N GLN A 208 10.53 -15.57 11.85
CA GLN A 208 11.45 -16.69 11.92
C GLN A 208 12.37 -16.53 10.71
N PRO A 209 13.66 -16.23 10.88
CA PRO A 209 14.60 -16.31 9.77
C PRO A 209 14.46 -17.72 9.22
N SER A 210 13.99 -17.84 7.98
CA SER A 210 13.89 -19.17 7.37
C SER A 210 15.29 -19.76 7.28
N PRO A 211 15.60 -20.87 7.96
CA PRO A 211 16.88 -21.55 7.83
C PRO A 211 17.13 -22.01 6.39
N GLU A 212 16.10 -21.98 5.56
CA GLU A 212 16.04 -22.51 4.20
C GLU A 212 16.48 -21.50 3.10
N GLY A 213 16.89 -20.27 3.45
CA GLY A 213 17.18 -19.23 2.45
C GLY A 213 18.14 -19.67 1.33
N LYS A 214 19.23 -20.38 1.67
CA LYS A 214 20.16 -20.95 0.66
C LYS A 214 19.51 -22.05 -0.16
N GLY A 215 18.59 -22.83 0.41
CA GLY A 215 17.83 -23.87 -0.29
C GLY A 215 16.89 -23.27 -1.34
N VAL A 216 16.18 -22.20 -0.98
CA VAL A 216 15.30 -21.46 -1.89
C VAL A 216 16.08 -20.85 -3.05
N ARG A 217 17.23 -20.22 -2.77
CA ARG A 217 18.12 -19.69 -3.83
C ARG A 217 18.53 -20.79 -4.82
N LYS A 218 19.00 -21.94 -4.32
CA LYS A 218 19.40 -23.08 -5.18
C LYS A 218 18.23 -23.61 -6.01
N ALA A 219 17.07 -23.79 -5.40
CA ALA A 219 15.88 -24.29 -6.08
C ALA A 219 15.42 -23.38 -7.23
N LEU A 220 15.68 -22.09 -7.12
CA LEU A 220 15.34 -21.08 -8.14
C LEU A 220 16.52 -20.73 -9.08
N GLY A 221 17.66 -21.41 -8.96
CA GLY A 221 18.85 -21.16 -9.78
C GLY A 221 19.52 -19.81 -9.49
N LEU A 222 19.32 -19.26 -8.28
CA LEU A 222 19.92 -18.00 -7.85
C LEU A 222 21.28 -18.22 -7.18
N PRO A 223 22.20 -17.24 -7.22
CA PRO A 223 23.48 -17.33 -6.55
C PRO A 223 23.32 -17.41 -5.03
N THR A 224 24.25 -18.09 -4.37
CA THR A 224 24.22 -18.30 -2.90
C THR A 224 25.34 -17.61 -2.16
N ASP A 225 26.25 -16.97 -2.88
CA ASP A 225 27.53 -16.42 -2.42
C ASP A 225 27.64 -14.88 -2.58
N VAL A 226 26.64 -14.26 -3.18
CA VAL A 226 26.56 -12.79 -3.32
C VAL A 226 25.25 -12.25 -2.76
N PRO A 227 25.21 -10.96 -2.36
CA PRO A 227 23.95 -10.29 -1.95
C PRO A 227 22.91 -10.26 -3.06
N ILE A 228 21.64 -10.49 -2.69
CA ILE A 228 20.50 -10.41 -3.61
C ILE A 228 19.61 -9.24 -3.25
N PHE A 229 19.37 -8.36 -4.24
CA PHE A 229 18.44 -7.26 -4.18
C PHE A 229 17.09 -7.68 -4.75
N ILE A 230 15.99 -7.48 -4.01
CA ILE A 230 14.66 -7.90 -4.46
C ILE A 230 13.71 -6.71 -4.67
N TYR A 231 13.08 -6.66 -5.83
CA TYR A 231 11.87 -5.89 -6.07
C TYR A 231 10.68 -6.82 -6.19
N GLY A 232 9.65 -6.63 -5.37
CA GLY A 232 8.44 -7.43 -5.41
C GLY A 232 7.16 -6.60 -5.45
N GLY A 233 6.18 -7.01 -6.28
CA GLY A 233 4.85 -6.46 -6.26
C GLY A 233 4.26 -6.02 -7.60
N ASN A 234 3.36 -5.03 -7.56
CA ASN A 234 2.70 -4.53 -8.77
C ASN A 234 3.70 -3.85 -9.72
N MET A 235 3.56 -4.12 -11.00
CA MET A 235 4.35 -3.53 -12.09
C MET A 235 3.48 -2.62 -12.96
N GLY A 236 2.95 -1.58 -12.33
CA GLY A 236 2.14 -0.55 -12.99
C GLY A 236 2.93 0.74 -13.23
N LYS A 237 2.25 1.73 -13.84
CA LYS A 237 2.83 3.05 -14.07
C LYS A 237 3.39 3.73 -12.82
N PRO A 238 2.70 3.65 -11.64
CA PRO A 238 3.20 4.30 -10.43
C PRO A 238 4.58 3.84 -9.98
N GLN A 239 5.00 2.66 -10.37
CA GLN A 239 6.27 2.07 -9.99
C GLN A 239 7.45 2.44 -10.90
N GLY A 240 7.23 3.27 -11.92
CA GLY A 240 8.32 3.72 -12.79
C GLY A 240 9.08 2.58 -13.49
N ILE A 241 8.38 1.53 -13.94
CA ILE A 241 9.00 0.34 -14.55
C ILE A 241 9.96 0.66 -15.70
N PRO A 242 9.73 1.67 -16.55
CA PRO A 242 10.74 2.06 -17.54
C PRO A 242 12.10 2.41 -16.92
N PHE A 243 12.09 3.14 -15.80
CA PHE A 243 13.34 3.47 -15.10
C PHE A 243 13.96 2.22 -14.44
N LEU A 244 13.16 1.35 -13.83
CA LEU A 244 13.63 0.06 -13.31
C LEU A 244 14.34 -0.74 -14.42
N VAL A 245 13.79 -0.81 -15.63
CA VAL A 245 14.40 -1.52 -16.76
C VAL A 245 15.76 -0.92 -17.11
N GLU A 246 15.89 0.41 -17.17
CA GLU A 246 17.17 1.06 -17.47
C GLU A 246 18.21 0.79 -16.34
N CYS A 247 17.79 0.80 -15.08
CA CYS A 247 18.64 0.39 -13.97
C CYS A 247 19.13 -1.07 -14.13
N MET A 248 18.23 -1.99 -14.47
CA MET A 248 18.59 -3.39 -14.67
C MET A 248 19.52 -3.59 -15.87
N LYS A 249 19.40 -2.78 -16.94
CA LYS A 249 20.36 -2.80 -18.06
C LYS A 249 21.76 -2.40 -17.62
N ALA A 250 21.88 -1.40 -16.74
CA ALA A 250 23.17 -0.93 -16.24
C ALA A 250 23.88 -1.96 -15.35
N VAL A 251 23.13 -2.78 -14.64
CA VAL A 251 23.69 -3.76 -13.69
C VAL A 251 23.62 -5.22 -14.16
N LYS A 252 23.20 -5.47 -15.40
CA LYS A 252 22.87 -6.81 -15.94
C LYS A 252 24.01 -7.83 -15.92
N ASP A 253 25.26 -7.38 -15.90
CA ASP A 253 26.45 -8.23 -15.97
C ASP A 253 27.33 -8.16 -14.70
N ARG A 254 26.81 -7.60 -13.59
CA ARG A 254 27.52 -7.56 -12.29
C ARG A 254 27.78 -8.97 -11.79
N THR A 255 28.89 -9.15 -11.08
CA THR A 255 29.28 -10.45 -10.51
C THR A 255 29.31 -10.44 -8.98
N ASP A 256 29.20 -9.26 -8.37
CA ASP A 256 29.29 -9.01 -6.94
C ASP A 256 27.91 -8.92 -6.24
N CYS A 257 26.84 -8.93 -7.01
CA CYS A 257 25.46 -8.97 -6.51
C CYS A 257 24.49 -9.51 -7.57
N HIS A 258 23.25 -9.81 -7.15
CA HIS A 258 22.19 -10.29 -8.04
C HIS A 258 20.89 -9.54 -7.78
N PHE A 259 20.05 -9.41 -8.82
CA PHE A 259 18.76 -8.72 -8.74
C PHE A 259 17.64 -9.70 -9.04
N VAL A 260 16.62 -9.70 -8.19
CA VAL A 260 15.42 -10.52 -8.33
C VAL A 260 14.23 -9.57 -8.47
N ILE A 261 13.54 -9.66 -9.62
CA ILE A 261 12.38 -8.83 -9.93
C ILE A 261 11.15 -9.72 -10.02
N VAL A 262 10.19 -9.57 -9.10
CA VAL A 262 9.01 -10.44 -9.00
C VAL A 262 7.73 -9.62 -9.06
N GLY A 263 6.80 -9.97 -9.93
CA GLY A 263 5.49 -9.33 -9.94
C GLY A 263 4.74 -9.46 -11.24
N ASP A 264 3.67 -8.68 -11.35
CA ASP A 264 2.84 -8.61 -12.55
C ASP A 264 2.15 -7.24 -12.63
N GLY A 265 1.78 -6.82 -13.82
CA GLY A 265 1.08 -5.56 -14.05
C GLY A 265 1.15 -5.09 -15.49
N THR A 266 0.57 -3.92 -15.74
CA THR A 266 0.44 -3.36 -17.09
C THR A 266 1.77 -3.07 -17.79
N GLU A 267 2.85 -2.90 -17.01
CA GLU A 267 4.20 -2.59 -17.51
C GLU A 267 5.13 -3.83 -17.53
N TYR A 268 4.67 -5.00 -17.07
CA TYR A 268 5.45 -6.24 -17.06
C TYR A 268 6.05 -6.63 -18.43
N PRO A 269 5.35 -6.43 -19.57
CA PRO A 269 5.93 -6.75 -20.89
C PRO A 269 7.25 -6.05 -21.20
N LYS A 270 7.54 -4.90 -20.55
CA LYS A 270 8.83 -4.20 -20.72
C LYS A 270 9.99 -4.98 -20.09
N LEU A 271 9.73 -5.65 -18.97
CA LEU A 271 10.72 -6.53 -18.34
C LEU A 271 10.94 -7.81 -19.15
N GLU A 272 9.87 -8.38 -19.72
CA GLU A 272 10.00 -9.54 -20.63
C GLU A 272 10.85 -9.19 -21.85
N ALA A 273 10.63 -8.01 -22.46
CA ALA A 273 11.43 -7.51 -23.57
C ALA A 273 12.91 -7.35 -23.17
N PHE A 274 13.18 -6.72 -22.02
CA PHE A 274 14.53 -6.57 -21.48
C PHE A 274 15.24 -7.92 -21.32
N VAL A 275 14.60 -8.91 -20.69
CA VAL A 275 15.20 -10.25 -20.51
C VAL A 275 15.52 -10.91 -21.85
N LYS A 276 14.59 -10.85 -22.81
CA LYS A 276 14.75 -11.41 -24.14
C LYS A 276 15.90 -10.77 -24.92
N GLU A 277 16.00 -9.44 -24.89
CA GLU A 277 16.97 -8.66 -25.64
C GLU A 277 18.37 -8.69 -25.02
N CYS A 278 18.44 -8.49 -23.70
CA CYS A 278 19.71 -8.28 -23.02
C CYS A 278 20.31 -9.58 -22.43
N ARG A 279 19.50 -10.61 -22.21
CA ARG A 279 19.92 -11.90 -21.58
C ARG A 279 20.80 -11.66 -20.34
N PRO A 280 20.28 -10.94 -19.34
CA PRO A 280 21.09 -10.51 -18.20
C PRO A 280 21.59 -11.69 -17.39
N LYS A 281 22.83 -11.61 -16.88
CA LYS A 281 23.43 -12.63 -16.01
C LYS A 281 23.15 -12.38 -14.53
N ALA A 282 23.08 -11.11 -14.15
CA ALA A 282 22.87 -10.69 -12.76
C ALA A 282 21.41 -10.33 -12.43
N VAL A 283 20.45 -10.59 -13.33
CA VAL A 283 19.05 -10.23 -13.09
C VAL A 283 18.14 -11.41 -13.43
N SER A 284 17.34 -11.82 -12.46
CA SER A 284 16.28 -12.82 -12.62
C SER A 284 14.91 -12.14 -12.52
N VAL A 285 14.03 -12.41 -13.49
CA VAL A 285 12.67 -11.85 -13.55
C VAL A 285 11.66 -12.97 -13.44
N PHE A 286 10.77 -12.88 -12.46
CA PHE A 286 9.70 -13.84 -12.23
C PHE A 286 8.33 -13.16 -12.37
N ARG A 287 7.38 -13.85 -12.93
CA ARG A 287 5.96 -13.45 -12.81
C ARG A 287 5.49 -13.59 -11.38
N ARG A 288 4.30 -13.07 -11.12
CA ARG A 288 3.66 -13.14 -9.81
C ARG A 288 3.67 -14.58 -9.29
N LEU A 289 4.29 -14.75 -8.14
CA LEU A 289 4.29 -16.01 -7.38
C LEU A 289 3.07 -16.06 -6.42
N PRO A 290 2.65 -17.25 -5.99
CA PRO A 290 1.82 -17.40 -4.80
C PRO A 290 2.46 -16.70 -3.61
N LYS A 291 1.63 -16.22 -2.65
CA LYS A 291 2.14 -15.41 -1.52
C LYS A 291 3.23 -16.14 -0.73
N GLU A 292 3.00 -17.42 -0.40
CA GLU A 292 3.94 -18.23 0.38
C GLU A 292 5.29 -18.40 -0.31
N ASP A 293 5.30 -18.63 -1.63
CA ASP A 293 6.52 -18.78 -2.42
C ASP A 293 7.27 -17.44 -2.55
N TYR A 294 6.50 -16.34 -2.70
CA TYR A 294 7.08 -15.01 -2.70
C TYR A 294 7.70 -14.66 -1.35
N ASP A 295 7.03 -14.95 -0.25
CA ASP A 295 7.52 -14.67 1.10
C ASP A 295 8.84 -15.44 1.36
N LYS A 296 8.90 -16.73 1.01
CA LYS A 296 10.14 -17.55 1.09
C LYS A 296 11.28 -16.98 0.22
N LEU A 297 10.96 -16.55 -1.00
CA LEU A 297 11.96 -15.93 -1.88
C LEU A 297 12.41 -14.57 -1.34
N ALA A 298 11.48 -13.75 -0.87
CA ALA A 298 11.81 -12.47 -0.27
C ALA A 298 12.69 -12.65 0.96
N ASP A 299 12.40 -13.62 1.82
CA ASP A 299 13.23 -13.94 3.00
C ASP A 299 14.63 -14.42 2.63
N ALA A 300 14.75 -15.09 1.50
CA ALA A 300 16.03 -15.53 0.97
C ALA A 300 16.89 -14.40 0.34
N CYS A 301 16.35 -13.19 0.17
CA CYS A 301 17.08 -12.03 -0.37
C CYS A 301 17.60 -11.11 0.75
N ASP A 302 18.54 -10.22 0.42
CA ASP A 302 19.28 -9.44 1.42
C ASP A 302 18.83 -7.97 1.49
N VAL A 303 18.45 -7.35 0.37
CA VAL A 303 18.12 -5.92 0.28
C VAL A 303 16.81 -5.72 -0.48
N GLY A 304 15.91 -4.92 0.08
CA GLY A 304 14.65 -4.54 -0.56
C GLY A 304 14.81 -3.37 -1.53
N LEU A 305 14.23 -3.47 -2.72
CA LEU A 305 14.16 -2.38 -3.69
C LEU A 305 12.75 -1.78 -3.72
N ILE A 306 12.67 -0.46 -3.66
CA ILE A 306 11.45 0.31 -3.82
C ILE A 306 11.61 1.22 -5.03
N PHE A 307 10.66 1.15 -5.96
CA PHE A 307 10.63 2.02 -7.13
C PHE A 307 9.32 2.76 -7.21
N LEU A 308 9.38 4.08 -7.38
CA LEU A 308 8.26 4.97 -7.67
C LEU A 308 8.61 5.87 -8.86
N ASP A 309 7.59 6.28 -9.61
CA ASP A 309 7.76 7.15 -10.77
C ASP A 309 8.20 8.55 -10.32
N TYR A 310 9.26 9.08 -10.91
CA TYR A 310 9.83 10.40 -10.56
C TYR A 310 8.88 11.57 -10.76
N ARG A 311 7.85 11.40 -11.58
CA ARG A 311 6.87 12.47 -11.88
C ARG A 311 5.91 12.78 -10.72
N PHE A 312 5.88 11.98 -9.67
CA PHE A 312 5.00 12.25 -8.56
C PHE A 312 5.31 13.58 -7.88
N THR A 313 4.24 14.37 -7.70
CA THR A 313 4.26 15.60 -6.89
C THR A 313 3.60 15.40 -5.53
N ILE A 314 2.97 14.23 -5.34
CA ILE A 314 2.43 13.78 -4.07
C ILE A 314 3.46 12.88 -3.36
N PRO A 315 3.54 12.92 -2.03
CA PRO A 315 4.37 11.99 -1.27
C PRO A 315 3.70 10.61 -1.20
N ASN A 316 4.08 9.71 -2.10
CA ASN A 316 3.65 8.32 -2.01
C ASN A 316 4.42 7.59 -0.93
N TYR A 317 3.72 6.79 -0.10
CA TYR A 317 4.36 5.93 0.89
C TYR A 317 4.14 4.46 0.53
N PRO A 318 5.18 3.75 0.04
CA PRO A 318 5.00 2.42 -0.52
C PRO A 318 4.80 1.37 0.57
N SER A 319 3.67 0.68 0.57
CA SER A 319 3.32 -0.36 1.56
C SER A 319 4.31 -1.53 1.61
N ARG A 320 5.08 -1.75 0.52
CA ARG A 320 6.12 -2.80 0.46
C ARG A 320 7.33 -2.53 1.38
N LEU A 321 7.49 -1.31 1.86
CA LEU A 321 8.51 -0.98 2.86
C LEU A 321 8.36 -1.89 4.08
N LEU A 322 7.15 -2.01 4.62
CA LEU A 322 6.93 -2.68 5.90
C LEU A 322 7.34 -4.17 5.89
N PRO A 323 6.96 -4.99 4.90
CA PRO A 323 7.47 -6.36 4.79
C PRO A 323 9.00 -6.45 4.75
N TYR A 324 9.69 -5.51 4.09
CA TYR A 324 11.16 -5.51 4.08
C TYR A 324 11.72 -5.23 5.47
N LEU A 325 11.21 -4.21 6.17
CA LEU A 325 11.64 -3.89 7.54
C LEU A 325 11.35 -5.03 8.51
N MET A 326 10.17 -5.66 8.42
CA MET A 326 9.79 -6.83 9.23
C MET A 326 10.75 -8.00 9.01
N SER A 327 11.23 -8.20 7.79
CA SER A 327 12.20 -9.25 7.44
C SER A 327 13.66 -8.79 7.63
N ARG A 328 13.91 -7.72 8.38
CA ARG A 328 15.26 -7.17 8.69
C ARG A 328 16.09 -6.92 7.42
N LYS A 329 15.45 -6.38 6.38
CA LYS A 329 16.11 -6.01 5.13
C LYS A 329 16.27 -4.51 5.02
N PRO A 330 17.47 -4.00 4.84
CA PRO A 330 17.65 -2.62 4.45
C PRO A 330 17.05 -2.38 3.07
N ILE A 331 16.81 -1.12 2.72
CA ILE A 331 16.20 -0.75 1.45
C ILE A 331 17.04 0.21 0.62
N ILE A 332 16.84 0.15 -0.69
CA ILE A 332 17.12 1.26 -1.59
C ILE A 332 15.80 1.80 -2.11
N ALA A 333 15.50 3.06 -1.78
CA ALA A 333 14.30 3.74 -2.18
C ALA A 333 14.55 4.62 -3.41
N CYS A 334 14.28 4.07 -4.59
CA CYS A 334 14.32 4.80 -5.87
C CYS A 334 12.98 5.54 -6.05
N THR A 335 12.91 6.80 -5.62
CA THR A 335 11.66 7.55 -5.56
C THR A 335 11.81 8.97 -6.12
N ASP A 336 10.67 9.66 -6.24
CA ASP A 336 10.60 11.08 -6.47
C ASP A 336 11.05 11.85 -5.20
N PRO A 337 11.37 13.16 -5.32
CA PRO A 337 11.88 13.95 -4.20
C PRO A 337 10.80 14.34 -3.17
N ASN A 338 9.51 14.09 -3.43
CA ASN A 338 8.42 14.40 -2.49
C ASN A 338 8.14 13.22 -1.55
N CYS A 339 8.57 12.02 -1.93
CA CYS A 339 8.46 10.81 -1.11
C CYS A 339 9.53 10.81 -0.02
N ASP A 340 9.12 10.76 1.24
CA ASP A 340 10.02 10.77 2.40
C ASP A 340 10.58 9.40 2.79
N THR A 341 10.19 8.32 2.11
CA THR A 341 10.66 6.95 2.41
C THR A 341 12.19 6.84 2.39
N GLY A 342 12.84 7.44 1.38
CA GLY A 342 14.29 7.37 1.24
C GLY A 342 15.03 8.19 2.29
N SER A 343 14.57 9.43 2.56
CA SER A 343 15.18 10.28 3.59
C SER A 343 14.99 9.70 4.99
N LEU A 344 13.84 9.12 5.29
CA LEU A 344 13.61 8.41 6.55
C LEU A 344 14.54 7.19 6.68
N ALA A 345 14.77 6.46 5.58
CA ALA A 345 15.70 5.34 5.59
C ALA A 345 17.15 5.75 5.90
N GLU A 346 17.63 6.84 5.30
CA GLU A 346 18.97 7.36 5.57
C GLU A 346 19.09 7.91 7.00
N GLN A 347 18.11 8.69 7.48
CA GLN A 347 18.09 9.27 8.82
C GLN A 347 18.12 8.21 9.92
N ASN A 348 17.47 7.06 9.69
CA ASN A 348 17.37 5.96 10.66
C ASN A 348 18.34 4.80 10.34
N GLY A 349 19.23 4.96 9.38
CA GLY A 349 20.30 4.01 9.10
C GLY A 349 19.84 2.64 8.59
N TYR A 350 18.65 2.57 7.93
CA TYR A 350 18.15 1.31 7.38
C TYR A 350 18.08 1.28 5.86
N GLY A 351 18.64 2.27 5.16
CA GLY A 351 18.63 2.28 3.72
C GLY A 351 19.19 3.54 3.09
N PHE A 352 19.01 3.64 1.78
CA PHE A 352 19.49 4.78 1.00
C PHE A 352 18.40 5.32 0.08
N TYR A 353 18.42 6.64 -0.10
CA TYR A 353 17.65 7.32 -1.14
C TYR A 353 18.39 7.25 -2.47
N CYS A 354 17.63 7.05 -3.55
CA CYS A 354 18.09 7.16 -4.93
C CYS A 354 17.02 7.92 -5.74
N PRO A 355 17.37 8.98 -6.48
CA PRO A 355 16.40 9.64 -7.35
C PRO A 355 15.98 8.72 -8.51
N SER A 356 14.68 8.54 -8.71
CA SER A 356 14.15 7.60 -9.72
C SER A 356 14.19 8.13 -11.17
N ASN A 357 15.20 8.96 -11.47
CA ASN A 357 15.50 9.49 -12.80
C ASN A 357 17.00 9.46 -13.15
N SER A 358 17.84 8.86 -12.31
CA SER A 358 19.29 8.76 -12.55
C SER A 358 19.78 7.33 -12.37
N VAL A 359 20.08 6.67 -13.49
CA VAL A 359 20.66 5.32 -13.51
C VAL A 359 22.05 5.31 -12.87
N GLU A 360 22.84 6.37 -13.08
CA GLU A 360 24.15 6.52 -12.46
C GLU A 360 24.05 6.55 -10.93
N ALA A 361 23.12 7.36 -10.40
CA ALA A 361 22.86 7.40 -8.95
C ALA A 361 22.41 6.04 -8.42
N PHE A 362 21.63 5.27 -9.19
CA PHE A 362 21.24 3.91 -8.81
C PHE A 362 22.47 3.00 -8.68
N VAL A 363 23.37 3.00 -9.67
CA VAL A 363 24.59 2.17 -9.61
C VAL A 363 25.46 2.56 -8.42
N GLN A 364 25.68 3.86 -8.20
CA GLN A 364 26.45 4.36 -7.03
C GLN A 364 25.77 3.95 -5.71
N THR A 365 24.44 3.96 -5.64
CA THR A 365 23.71 3.57 -4.43
C THR A 365 23.82 2.06 -4.17
N ILE A 366 23.86 1.21 -5.22
CA ILE A 366 24.18 -0.22 -5.09
C ILE A 366 25.59 -0.40 -4.50
N ASP A 367 26.60 0.34 -5.02
CA ASP A 367 27.97 0.25 -4.53
C ASP A 367 28.07 0.68 -3.04
N ARG A 368 27.36 1.75 -2.65
CA ARG A 368 27.25 2.17 -1.25
C ARG A 368 26.62 1.09 -0.37
N MET A 369 25.57 0.45 -0.83
CA MET A 369 24.90 -0.63 -0.09
C MET A 369 25.81 -1.83 0.09
N LEU A 370 26.55 -2.24 -0.94
CA LEU A 370 27.48 -3.36 -0.88
C LEU A 370 28.69 -3.09 0.04
N ALA A 371 29.07 -1.82 0.19
CA ALA A 371 30.13 -1.37 1.11
C ALA A 371 29.64 -1.17 2.56
N SER A 372 28.34 -1.33 2.84
CA SER A 372 27.74 -1.09 4.15
C SER A 372 27.53 -2.40 4.91
N ASP A 373 27.32 -2.30 6.23
CA ASP A 373 26.86 -3.44 7.03
C ASP A 373 25.35 -3.67 6.81
N ILE A 374 25.03 -4.44 5.78
CA ILE A 374 23.66 -4.80 5.38
C ILE A 374 22.88 -5.40 6.57
N LYS A 375 23.55 -6.20 7.41
CA LYS A 375 22.90 -6.85 8.55
C LYS A 375 22.51 -5.83 9.61
N GLN A 376 23.43 -4.93 10.00
CA GLN A 376 23.13 -3.88 10.96
C GLN A 376 22.07 -2.92 10.45
N MET A 377 22.11 -2.56 9.17
CA MET A 377 21.08 -1.73 8.55
C MET A 377 19.72 -2.43 8.58
N GLY A 378 19.67 -3.73 8.39
CA GLY A 378 18.44 -4.52 8.53
C GLY A 378 17.86 -4.49 9.95
N GLU A 379 18.71 -4.63 10.98
CA GLU A 379 18.31 -4.50 12.39
C GLU A 379 17.78 -3.10 12.71
N ASN A 380 18.42 -2.04 12.21
CA ASN A 380 17.94 -0.67 12.36
C ASN A 380 16.55 -0.52 11.73
N GLY A 381 16.31 -1.11 10.55
CA GLY A 381 15.02 -1.10 9.89
C GLY A 381 13.94 -1.83 10.68
N TYR A 382 14.26 -2.97 11.26
CA TYR A 382 13.33 -3.70 12.10
C TYR A 382 12.97 -2.93 13.39
N GLN A 383 13.96 -2.31 14.03
CA GLN A 383 13.70 -1.45 15.19
C GLN A 383 12.80 -0.26 14.80
N PHE A 384 13.07 0.38 13.67
CA PHE A 384 12.24 1.46 13.16
C PHE A 384 10.80 1.00 12.87
N PHE A 385 10.62 -0.23 12.37
CA PHE A 385 9.28 -0.84 12.22
C PHE A 385 8.59 -1.01 13.58
N LEU A 386 9.29 -1.54 14.58
CA LEU A 386 8.74 -1.72 15.92
C LEU A 386 8.30 -0.40 16.56
N ASP A 387 9.06 0.66 16.35
CA ASP A 387 8.82 1.97 16.95
C ASP A 387 7.72 2.77 16.24
N ASN A 388 7.35 2.42 14.98
CA ASN A 388 6.50 3.30 14.19
C ASN A 388 5.35 2.59 13.42
N TYR A 389 5.44 1.28 13.16
CA TYR A 389 4.55 0.62 12.19
C TYR A 389 3.86 -0.65 12.68
N THR A 390 3.86 -0.87 13.99
CA THR A 390 3.04 -1.96 14.55
C THR A 390 1.56 -1.55 14.57
N THR A 391 0.66 -2.52 14.55
CA THR A 391 -0.79 -2.27 14.66
C THR A 391 -1.15 -1.49 15.90
N GLU A 392 -0.37 -1.62 16.97
CA GLU A 392 -0.53 -0.85 18.20
C GLU A 392 -0.44 0.67 17.96
N HIS A 393 0.51 1.13 17.12
CA HIS A 393 0.66 2.56 16.81
C HIS A 393 -0.56 3.12 16.08
N THR A 394 -1.03 2.44 15.03
CA THR A 394 -2.21 2.89 14.30
C THR A 394 -3.47 2.80 15.14
N PHE A 395 -3.60 1.75 15.96
CA PHE A 395 -4.71 1.60 16.91
C PHE A 395 -4.72 2.76 17.93
N LYS A 396 -3.59 3.05 18.58
CA LYS A 396 -3.48 4.16 19.54
C LYS A 396 -3.83 5.50 18.91
N ALA A 397 -3.27 5.84 17.74
CA ALA A 397 -3.57 7.08 17.05
C ALA A 397 -5.08 7.27 16.84
N ILE A 398 -5.80 6.21 16.45
CA ILE A 398 -7.25 6.26 16.27
C ILE A 398 -7.98 6.40 17.61
N MET A 399 -7.53 5.67 18.63
CA MET A 399 -8.23 5.59 19.92
C MET A 399 -8.00 6.80 20.85
N GLU A 400 -6.96 7.59 20.62
CA GLU A 400 -6.70 8.83 21.35
C GLU A 400 -7.83 9.86 21.21
N HIS A 401 -8.70 9.69 20.21
CA HIS A 401 -9.81 10.57 19.92
C HIS A 401 -11.18 10.03 20.38
N MET A 402 -11.23 8.86 21.04
CA MET A 402 -12.47 8.20 21.49
C MET A 402 -12.79 8.43 22.99
#